data_a2acb89b33dab6438f3a34270edd0bd0
#
_entry.id   a2acb89b33dab6438f3a34270edd0bd0
#
_cell.length_a   1.000
_cell.length_b   1.000
_cell.length_c   1.000
_cell.angle_alpha   90.00
_cell.angle_beta   90.00
_cell.angle_gamma   90.00
#
_symmetry.space_group_name_H-M   'P 1'
#
loop_
_entity.id
_entity.type
_entity.pdbx_description
1 polymer ?
#
loop_
_entity_poly.entity_id
_entity_poly.type
_entity_poly.pdbx_seq_one_letter_code
_entity_poly.pdbx_strand_id
1 'polypeptide(L)'
;MISQIINIFALPTPLGGYMTGTATPTGRNPKTTGSMTHDDIISPATRDFILAHREDDIRQLALRHRAADGIDMAMALRQIDGWQRARHKIPTWTADERIIFPPHISMEQCSSEATALYKTRLAGGSEDAIFADLTGGFGVDFSFMSRQFGRAYYVERQEELCRIARHNFRVMGMENAVVVNSTAEEFIQKAGEGGMGATPDVIYLDPARRDANGRKTYAITDCTPDVVSLMPHLTRLSRRIIIKLSPMLDHREAARQLGGVSEVHIVSTGNECKETLLVIDRDHATAVPTVFCVNDGNIFASPLLSSQAVPVLSDLPEPGMGLYVPNASVMKGGCFSAICERYALAAVGVNSHLFCSKNAHFIDSSLPPFPGRTFIIKSLCSLNRKDVARCLAGIQQANISTRNFPLSADALRKKLRLRDGGDTYIFATTAAGRHVLVVAAKC
;
A
#
# COMPACT_ATOMS: atom_id res chain seq x y z
N MET A 1 -12.31 22.41 -5.53
CA MET A 1 -12.37 20.97 -5.84
C MET A 1 -11.30 20.17 -5.11
N ILE A 2 -10.01 20.45 -5.23
CA ILE A 2 -8.91 19.75 -4.51
C ILE A 2 -9.10 19.81 -2.99
N SER A 3 -9.51 20.95 -2.41
CA SER A 3 -9.75 21.11 -0.96
C SER A 3 -10.92 20.27 -0.43
N GLN A 4 -11.93 19.97 -1.25
CA GLN A 4 -13.04 19.09 -0.83
C GLN A 4 -12.62 17.61 -0.84
N ILE A 5 -11.78 17.19 -1.79
CA ILE A 5 -11.29 15.82 -1.87
C ILE A 5 -10.33 15.51 -0.70
N ILE A 6 -9.49 16.47 -0.31
CA ILE A 6 -8.58 16.29 0.85
C ILE A 6 -9.36 16.06 2.15
N ASN A 7 -10.53 16.72 2.33
CA ASN A 7 -11.36 16.51 3.52
C ASN A 7 -12.02 15.12 3.58
N ILE A 8 -12.26 14.47 2.45
CA ILE A 8 -12.83 13.10 2.41
C ILE A 8 -11.81 12.07 2.92
N PHE A 9 -10.52 12.35 2.77
CA PHE A 9 -9.43 11.46 3.17
C PHE A 9 -8.80 11.79 4.53
N ALA A 10 -9.20 12.88 5.19
CA ALA A 10 -8.77 13.17 6.56
C ALA A 10 -9.23 12.02 7.48
N LEU A 11 -8.30 11.45 8.24
CA LEU A 11 -8.60 10.37 9.18
C LEU A 11 -9.67 10.84 10.17
N PRO A 12 -10.87 10.23 10.24
CA PRO A 12 -11.66 10.34 11.45
C PRO A 12 -10.87 9.61 12.55
N THR A 13 -10.85 10.21 13.73
CA THR A 13 -10.46 9.55 14.98
C THR A 13 -11.05 8.13 15.01
N PRO A 14 -10.33 7.13 15.54
CA PRO A 14 -10.82 5.76 15.56
C PRO A 14 -12.21 5.75 16.15
N LEU A 15 -13.16 5.20 15.41
CA LEU A 15 -14.53 4.98 15.86
C LEU A 15 -14.47 4.03 17.08
N GLY A 16 -14.39 4.62 18.27
CA GLY A 16 -14.72 3.93 19.50
C GLY A 16 -16.19 3.58 19.46
N GLY A 17 -16.50 2.31 19.61
CA GLY A 17 -17.87 1.86 19.80
C GLY A 17 -18.23 0.62 19.00
N TYR A 18 -17.56 -0.49 19.23
CA TYR A 18 -18.24 -1.77 19.04
C TYR A 18 -19.28 -1.89 20.15
N MET A 19 -20.55 -1.74 19.81
CA MET A 19 -21.65 -2.05 20.70
C MET A 19 -21.61 -3.55 21.00
N THR A 20 -21.11 -3.89 22.18
CA THR A 20 -21.27 -5.22 22.79
C THR A 20 -22.72 -5.37 23.21
N GLY A 21 -23.55 -5.87 22.33
CA GLY A 21 -24.87 -6.36 22.67
C GLY A 21 -24.73 -7.67 23.48
N THR A 22 -24.76 -7.59 24.80
CA THR A 22 -24.90 -8.74 25.67
C THR A 22 -26.31 -9.32 25.56
N ALA A 23 -26.51 -10.30 24.70
CA ALA A 23 -27.69 -11.16 24.72
C ALA A 23 -27.40 -12.31 25.71
N THR A 24 -28.10 -12.30 26.82
CA THR A 24 -28.17 -13.42 27.79
C THR A 24 -28.78 -14.66 27.13
N PRO A 25 -28.13 -15.84 27.19
CA PRO A 25 -28.72 -17.07 26.70
C PRO A 25 -29.65 -17.68 27.75
N THR A 26 -30.96 -17.67 27.53
CA THR A 26 -31.89 -18.53 28.21
C THR A 26 -31.90 -19.91 27.55
N GLY A 27 -31.67 -20.91 28.37
CA GLY A 27 -31.38 -22.29 28.08
C GLY A 27 -32.31 -23.07 27.14
N ARG A 28 -31.75 -24.09 26.56
CA ARG A 28 -32.07 -25.52 26.64
C ARG A 28 -31.23 -26.32 25.66
N ASN A 29 -30.47 -27.27 26.20
CA ASN A 29 -29.77 -28.28 25.44
C ASN A 29 -30.74 -29.24 24.77
N PRO A 30 -30.53 -29.67 23.54
CA PRO A 30 -30.64 -31.08 23.22
C PRO A 30 -29.34 -31.60 22.58
N LYS A 31 -28.84 -32.69 23.11
CA LYS A 31 -27.84 -33.57 22.52
C LYS A 31 -28.34 -33.96 21.11
N THR A 32 -27.68 -33.48 20.08
CA THR A 32 -27.79 -34.01 18.72
C THR A 32 -26.43 -34.48 18.30
N THR A 33 -26.32 -35.78 18.11
CA THR A 33 -25.25 -36.48 17.40
C THR A 33 -24.93 -35.76 16.10
N GLY A 34 -23.73 -35.19 16.02
CA GLY A 34 -23.30 -34.38 14.91
C GLY A 34 -23.16 -35.19 13.62
N SER A 35 -24.05 -34.98 12.70
CA SER A 35 -23.77 -35.10 11.27
C SER A 35 -22.72 -34.05 10.94
N MET A 36 -21.49 -34.45 10.55
CA MET A 36 -20.51 -33.55 9.93
C MET A 36 -21.18 -32.89 8.75
N THR A 37 -21.48 -31.60 8.88
CA THR A 37 -21.89 -30.81 7.71
C THR A 37 -20.69 -30.68 6.79
N HIS A 38 -20.88 -30.80 5.49
CA HIS A 38 -19.87 -30.78 4.41
C HIS A 38 -19.01 -29.51 4.35
N ASP A 39 -19.10 -28.64 5.36
CA ASP A 39 -18.57 -27.27 5.38
C ASP A 39 -17.35 -27.06 6.32
N ASP A 40 -16.92 -28.03 7.12
CA ASP A 40 -15.77 -27.87 7.98
C ASP A 40 -14.45 -28.14 7.25
N ILE A 41 -13.84 -27.07 6.74
CA ILE A 41 -12.54 -27.11 6.02
C ILE A 41 -11.43 -27.62 6.96
N ILE A 42 -11.55 -27.44 8.27
CA ILE A 42 -10.57 -27.83 9.29
C ILE A 42 -11.28 -28.66 10.37
N SER A 43 -10.75 -29.87 10.66
CA SER A 43 -11.28 -30.71 11.73
C SER A 43 -11.11 -30.05 13.11
N PRO A 44 -11.98 -30.35 14.10
CA PRO A 44 -11.86 -29.83 15.47
C PRO A 44 -10.48 -30.09 16.08
N ALA A 45 -9.94 -31.32 15.97
CA ALA A 45 -8.62 -31.65 16.49
C ALA A 45 -7.48 -30.82 15.85
N THR A 46 -7.56 -30.59 14.55
CA THR A 46 -6.61 -29.71 13.84
C THR A 46 -6.74 -28.25 14.29
N ARG A 47 -7.96 -27.77 14.53
CA ARG A 47 -8.22 -26.41 15.03
C ARG A 47 -7.64 -26.21 16.43
N ASP A 48 -7.90 -27.16 17.35
CA ASP A 48 -7.37 -27.10 18.71
C ASP A 48 -5.85 -27.07 18.72
N PHE A 49 -5.22 -27.87 17.84
CA PHE A 49 -3.77 -27.84 17.65
C PHE A 49 -3.26 -26.48 17.17
N ILE A 50 -3.92 -25.87 16.17
CA ILE A 50 -3.58 -24.55 15.66
C ILE A 50 -3.63 -23.51 16.78
N LEU A 51 -4.70 -23.49 17.57
CA LEU A 51 -4.87 -22.53 18.66
C LEU A 51 -3.82 -22.68 19.75
N ALA A 52 -3.46 -23.92 20.10
CA ALA A 52 -2.44 -24.21 21.11
C ALA A 52 -1.03 -23.80 20.67
N HIS A 53 -0.74 -23.81 19.37
CA HIS A 53 0.60 -23.65 18.81
C HIS A 53 0.78 -22.44 17.87
N ARG A 54 -0.20 -21.55 17.77
CA ARG A 54 -0.17 -20.45 16.79
C ARG A 54 0.99 -19.45 16.96
N GLU A 55 1.63 -19.43 18.15
CA GLU A 55 2.76 -18.55 18.45
C GLU A 55 4.11 -19.27 18.42
N ASP A 56 4.11 -20.59 18.27
CA ASP A 56 5.33 -21.40 18.25
C ASP A 56 6.11 -21.24 16.94
N ASP A 57 7.41 -21.58 16.98
CA ASP A 57 8.24 -21.61 15.77
C ASP A 57 7.80 -22.76 14.85
N ILE A 58 7.36 -22.41 13.65
CA ILE A 58 6.80 -23.36 12.67
C ILE A 58 7.79 -24.43 12.27
N ARG A 59 9.09 -24.11 12.17
CA ARG A 59 10.12 -25.06 11.78
C ARG A 59 10.33 -26.10 12.90
N GLN A 60 10.29 -25.67 14.14
CA GLN A 60 10.37 -26.58 15.30
C GLN A 60 9.11 -27.44 15.40
N LEU A 61 7.92 -26.89 15.17
CA LEU A 61 6.67 -27.65 15.12
C LEU A 61 6.71 -28.74 14.05
N ALA A 62 7.14 -28.42 12.85
CA ALA A 62 7.25 -29.37 11.74
C ALA A 62 8.24 -30.50 12.02
N LEU A 63 9.29 -30.26 12.83
CA LEU A 63 10.27 -31.27 13.21
C LEU A 63 9.80 -32.18 14.35
N ARG A 64 9.08 -31.61 15.34
CA ARG A 64 8.66 -32.32 16.58
C ARG A 64 7.41 -33.17 16.38
N HIS A 65 6.48 -32.72 15.57
CA HIS A 65 5.19 -33.37 15.38
C HIS A 65 5.12 -34.05 14.01
N ARG A 66 5.45 -35.34 13.98
CA ARG A 66 5.13 -36.21 12.85
C ARG A 66 3.71 -36.77 13.08
N ALA A 67 2.89 -36.77 12.06
CA ALA A 67 1.49 -37.24 12.00
C ALA A 67 0.91 -37.74 13.36
N ALA A 68 0.14 -36.88 14.03
CA ALA A 68 -0.65 -37.27 15.19
C ALA A 68 -2.05 -37.69 14.73
N ASP A 69 -2.63 -38.71 15.32
CA ASP A 69 -3.94 -39.24 14.96
C ASP A 69 -5.02 -38.16 15.00
N GLY A 70 -5.67 -37.95 13.84
CA GLY A 70 -6.78 -37.00 13.69
C GLY A 70 -6.37 -35.54 13.40
N ILE A 71 -5.08 -35.21 13.35
CA ILE A 71 -4.58 -33.84 13.05
C ILE A 71 -4.02 -33.78 11.62
N ASP A 72 -4.57 -32.91 10.78
CA ASP A 72 -3.94 -32.54 9.50
C ASP A 72 -2.79 -31.54 9.76
N MET A 73 -1.58 -32.09 9.91
CA MET A 73 -0.38 -31.28 10.19
C MET A 73 -0.03 -30.31 9.06
N ALA A 74 -0.28 -30.67 7.80
CA ALA A 74 0.00 -29.79 6.68
C ALA A 74 -0.93 -28.55 6.71
N MET A 75 -2.22 -28.79 7.00
CA MET A 75 -3.19 -27.73 7.21
C MET A 75 -2.84 -26.91 8.46
N ALA A 76 -2.52 -27.55 9.60
CA ALA A 76 -2.18 -26.86 10.84
C ALA A 76 -1.00 -25.90 10.66
N LEU A 77 0.11 -26.38 10.11
CA LEU A 77 1.29 -25.54 9.84
C LEU A 77 0.99 -24.39 8.89
N ARG A 78 0.18 -24.62 7.86
CA ARG A 78 -0.25 -23.57 6.93
C ARG A 78 -1.08 -22.50 7.64
N GLN A 79 -2.00 -22.89 8.51
CA GLN A 79 -2.84 -21.94 9.25
C GLN A 79 -2.03 -21.15 10.29
N ILE A 80 -1.09 -21.78 10.97
CA ILE A 80 -0.18 -21.12 11.92
C ILE A 80 0.70 -20.09 11.18
N ASP A 81 1.33 -20.47 10.04
CA ASP A 81 2.10 -19.53 9.20
C ASP A 81 1.23 -18.36 8.73
N GLY A 82 0.04 -18.65 8.24
CA GLY A 82 -0.91 -17.65 7.80
C GLY A 82 -1.28 -16.67 8.91
N TRP A 83 -1.63 -17.16 10.10
CA TRP A 83 -1.97 -16.31 11.25
C TRP A 83 -0.79 -15.45 11.71
N GLN A 84 0.42 -16.03 11.83
CA GLN A 84 1.62 -15.30 12.26
C GLN A 84 1.98 -14.16 11.31
N ARG A 85 1.78 -14.33 10.00
CA ARG A 85 1.98 -13.27 8.99
C ARG A 85 0.86 -12.24 9.00
N ALA A 86 -0.37 -12.69 9.21
CA ALA A 86 -1.55 -11.83 9.16
C ALA A 86 -1.67 -10.92 10.40
N ARG A 87 -1.22 -11.33 11.58
CA ARG A 87 -1.44 -10.62 12.86
C ARG A 87 -1.04 -9.14 12.86
N HIS A 88 -0.02 -8.79 12.09
CA HIS A 88 0.44 -7.39 11.94
C HIS A 88 -0.06 -6.75 10.63
N LYS A 89 -0.44 -7.54 9.65
CA LYS A 89 -0.84 -7.09 8.32
C LYS A 89 -2.34 -6.87 8.22
N ILE A 90 -3.13 -7.75 8.84
CA ILE A 90 -4.59 -7.78 8.78
C ILE A 90 -5.15 -8.15 10.17
N PRO A 91 -4.93 -7.32 11.21
CA PRO A 91 -5.29 -7.65 12.60
C PRO A 91 -6.77 -7.96 12.78
N THR A 92 -7.68 -7.30 12.05
CA THR A 92 -9.13 -7.58 12.10
C THR A 92 -9.45 -9.02 11.73
N TRP A 93 -8.73 -9.62 10.78
CA TRP A 93 -8.97 -11.01 10.37
C TRP A 93 -8.44 -12.01 11.39
N THR A 94 -7.33 -11.71 12.06
CA THR A 94 -6.74 -12.59 13.07
C THR A 94 -7.47 -12.59 14.42
N ALA A 95 -8.40 -11.65 14.59
CA ALA A 95 -9.27 -11.59 15.76
C ALA A 95 -10.33 -12.71 15.77
N ASP A 96 -10.68 -13.29 14.62
CA ASP A 96 -11.63 -14.40 14.52
C ASP A 96 -10.88 -15.71 14.22
N GLU A 97 -10.92 -16.65 15.15
CA GLU A 97 -10.23 -17.94 15.06
C GLU A 97 -10.79 -18.88 13.98
N ARG A 98 -11.94 -18.55 13.40
CA ARG A 98 -12.57 -19.32 12.33
C ARG A 98 -12.05 -18.96 10.94
N ILE A 99 -11.32 -17.86 10.80
CA ILE A 99 -10.73 -17.43 9.51
C ILE A 99 -9.72 -18.46 9.02
N ILE A 100 -9.82 -18.79 7.74
CA ILE A 100 -8.91 -19.72 7.06
C ILE A 100 -7.95 -18.94 6.18
N PHE A 101 -6.65 -19.15 6.41
CA PHE A 101 -5.59 -18.52 5.64
C PHE A 101 -5.21 -19.38 4.42
N PRO A 102 -5.00 -18.75 3.25
CA PRO A 102 -4.61 -19.43 2.02
C PRO A 102 -3.13 -19.85 2.07
N PRO A 103 -2.64 -20.57 1.03
CA PRO A 103 -1.22 -20.86 0.89
C PRO A 103 -0.34 -19.61 0.96
N HIS A 104 0.90 -19.76 1.43
CA HIS A 104 1.89 -18.71 1.72
C HIS A 104 2.01 -17.59 0.66
N ILE A 105 2.04 -17.93 -0.62
CA ILE A 105 2.21 -16.95 -1.71
C ILE A 105 1.08 -15.90 -1.71
N SER A 106 -0.16 -16.33 -1.49
CA SER A 106 -1.31 -15.40 -1.44
C SER A 106 -1.24 -14.45 -0.25
N MET A 107 -0.67 -14.91 0.88
CA MET A 107 -0.48 -14.08 2.09
C MET A 107 0.58 -12.98 1.90
N GLU A 108 1.66 -13.27 1.15
CA GLU A 108 2.68 -12.26 0.87
C GLU A 108 2.16 -11.15 -0.05
N GLN A 109 1.34 -11.52 -1.03
CA GLN A 109 0.85 -10.61 -2.06
C GLN A 109 -0.40 -9.83 -1.66
N CYS A 110 -1.15 -10.25 -0.65
CA CYS A 110 -2.36 -9.54 -0.23
C CYS A 110 -2.04 -8.16 0.35
N SER A 111 -3.02 -7.27 0.28
CA SER A 111 -2.95 -5.94 0.89
C SER A 111 -2.85 -6.00 2.42
N SER A 112 -2.32 -4.94 3.03
CA SER A 112 -2.48 -4.71 4.45
C SER A 112 -3.87 -4.11 4.75
N GLU A 113 -4.34 -4.25 5.97
CA GLU A 113 -5.60 -3.61 6.40
C GLU A 113 -5.59 -2.11 6.17
N ALA A 114 -4.48 -1.42 6.46
CA ALA A 114 -4.35 0.01 6.23
C ALA A 114 -4.55 0.41 4.75
N THR A 115 -3.97 -0.36 3.82
CA THR A 115 -4.14 -0.08 2.38
C THR A 115 -5.51 -0.50 1.87
N ALA A 116 -6.13 -1.54 2.42
CA ALA A 116 -7.49 -1.95 2.10
C ALA A 116 -8.52 -0.89 2.56
N LEU A 117 -8.36 -0.35 3.78
CA LEU A 117 -9.18 0.76 4.28
C LEU A 117 -9.05 2.03 3.44
N TYR A 118 -7.85 2.32 2.91
CA TYR A 118 -7.67 3.42 1.97
C TYR A 118 -8.49 3.21 0.69
N LYS A 119 -8.41 2.01 0.10
CA LYS A 119 -9.18 1.63 -1.10
C LYS A 119 -10.69 1.68 -0.87
N THR A 120 -11.15 1.31 0.32
CA THR A 120 -12.56 1.42 0.71
C THR A 120 -13.08 2.84 0.57
N ARG A 121 -12.31 3.83 1.07
CA ARG A 121 -12.69 5.25 0.91
C ARG A 121 -12.65 5.71 -0.54
N LEU A 122 -11.67 5.21 -1.30
CA LEU A 122 -11.51 5.54 -2.71
C LEU A 122 -12.65 4.96 -3.55
N ALA A 123 -13.12 3.75 -3.23
CA ALA A 123 -14.23 3.13 -3.94
C ALA A 123 -15.55 3.90 -3.76
N GLY A 124 -15.74 4.49 -2.58
CA GLY A 124 -17.05 5.02 -2.22
C GLY A 124 -18.06 3.88 -2.07
N GLY A 125 -19.32 4.14 -2.35
CA GLY A 125 -20.38 3.14 -2.35
C GLY A 125 -21.65 3.64 -1.69
N SER A 126 -22.73 2.86 -1.85
CA SER A 126 -24.03 3.03 -1.19
C SER A 126 -24.74 1.67 -1.14
N GLU A 127 -25.80 1.58 -0.36
CA GLU A 127 -26.62 0.36 -0.25
C GLU A 127 -27.27 -0.05 -1.58
N ASP A 128 -27.47 0.89 -2.50
CA ASP A 128 -28.03 0.62 -3.81
C ASP A 128 -26.97 0.31 -4.88
N ALA A 129 -25.69 0.53 -4.56
CA ALA A 129 -24.60 0.36 -5.52
C ALA A 129 -24.06 -1.07 -5.53
N ILE A 130 -23.50 -1.46 -6.68
CA ILE A 130 -22.90 -2.79 -6.93
C ILE A 130 -21.40 -2.64 -7.09
N PHE A 131 -20.66 -3.47 -6.36
CA PHE A 131 -19.21 -3.59 -6.46
C PHE A 131 -18.78 -4.88 -7.14
N ALA A 132 -17.71 -4.88 -7.92
CA ALA A 132 -17.08 -6.10 -8.41
C ALA A 132 -15.56 -6.03 -8.27
N ASP A 133 -14.98 -6.99 -7.58
CA ASP A 133 -13.54 -7.27 -7.58
C ASP A 133 -13.28 -8.41 -8.57
N LEU A 134 -12.63 -8.11 -9.69
CA LEU A 134 -12.39 -9.07 -10.78
C LEU A 134 -11.10 -9.89 -10.59
N THR A 135 -10.40 -9.70 -9.48
CA THR A 135 -9.13 -10.35 -9.16
C THR A 135 -9.06 -10.70 -7.67
N GLY A 136 -10.11 -11.32 -7.17
CA GLY A 136 -10.40 -11.50 -5.73
C GLY A 136 -9.24 -11.98 -4.85
N GLY A 137 -8.40 -12.89 -5.32
CA GLY A 137 -7.24 -13.40 -4.61
C GLY A 137 -7.60 -13.96 -3.22
N PHE A 138 -6.93 -13.50 -2.16
CA PHE A 138 -7.30 -13.87 -0.80
C PHE A 138 -8.57 -13.16 -0.28
N GLY A 139 -9.01 -12.10 -0.93
CA GLY A 139 -10.24 -11.39 -0.57
C GLY A 139 -10.06 -10.29 0.48
N VAL A 140 -8.83 -9.88 0.80
CA VAL A 140 -8.60 -8.81 1.78
C VAL A 140 -9.20 -7.50 1.29
N ASP A 141 -8.81 -7.02 0.12
CA ASP A 141 -9.34 -5.78 -0.45
C ASP A 141 -10.85 -5.86 -0.59
N PHE A 142 -11.37 -6.96 -1.14
CA PHE A 142 -12.80 -7.21 -1.26
C PHE A 142 -13.53 -7.08 0.08
N SER A 143 -13.03 -7.72 1.13
CA SER A 143 -13.71 -7.76 2.44
C SER A 143 -13.87 -6.39 3.10
N PHE A 144 -13.00 -5.44 2.79
CA PHE A 144 -13.10 -4.06 3.28
C PHE A 144 -13.91 -3.19 2.32
N MET A 145 -13.64 -3.25 1.02
CA MET A 145 -14.29 -2.39 0.02
C MET A 145 -15.78 -2.68 -0.13
N SER A 146 -16.15 -3.96 -0.12
CA SER A 146 -17.54 -4.40 -0.37
C SER A 146 -18.56 -3.98 0.69
N ARG A 147 -18.10 -3.63 1.91
CA ARG A 147 -19.00 -3.30 3.04
C ARG A 147 -19.88 -2.07 2.82
N GLN A 148 -19.54 -1.21 1.88
CA GLN A 148 -20.28 0.00 1.55
C GLN A 148 -21.29 -0.19 0.41
N PHE A 149 -21.44 -1.43 -0.09
CA PHE A 149 -22.26 -1.75 -1.24
C PHE A 149 -23.39 -2.72 -0.87
N GLY A 150 -24.56 -2.56 -1.46
CA GLY A 150 -25.66 -3.49 -1.22
C GLY A 150 -25.44 -4.87 -1.86
N ARG A 151 -24.63 -4.94 -2.90
CA ARG A 151 -24.21 -6.19 -3.55
C ARG A 151 -22.77 -6.11 -4.00
N ALA A 152 -22.01 -7.21 -3.79
CA ALA A 152 -20.61 -7.26 -4.18
C ALA A 152 -20.24 -8.62 -4.78
N TYR A 153 -19.57 -8.58 -5.94
CA TYR A 153 -19.10 -9.76 -6.65
C TYR A 153 -17.58 -9.91 -6.41
N TYR A 154 -17.21 -11.03 -5.79
CA TYR A 154 -15.83 -11.48 -5.69
C TYR A 154 -15.58 -12.50 -6.81
N VAL A 155 -14.71 -12.15 -7.76
CA VAL A 155 -14.40 -12.99 -8.93
C VAL A 155 -12.97 -13.49 -8.80
N GLU A 156 -12.81 -14.81 -8.80
CA GLU A 156 -11.49 -15.47 -8.69
C GLU A 156 -11.48 -16.76 -9.50
N ARG A 157 -10.43 -16.98 -10.28
CA ARG A 157 -10.27 -18.15 -11.16
C ARG A 157 -9.89 -19.43 -10.41
N GLN A 158 -9.22 -19.30 -9.25
CA GLN A 158 -8.77 -20.44 -8.45
C GLN A 158 -9.89 -20.91 -7.53
N GLU A 159 -10.38 -22.11 -7.76
CA GLU A 159 -11.49 -22.69 -6.98
C GLU A 159 -11.16 -22.80 -5.48
N GLU A 160 -9.90 -23.15 -5.13
CA GLU A 160 -9.48 -23.21 -3.72
C GLU A 160 -9.65 -21.87 -3.02
N LEU A 161 -9.25 -20.76 -3.66
CA LEU A 161 -9.43 -19.42 -3.09
C LEU A 161 -10.91 -19.04 -3.00
N CYS A 162 -11.72 -19.42 -3.98
CA CYS A 162 -13.17 -19.22 -3.91
C CYS A 162 -13.80 -19.99 -2.75
N ARG A 163 -13.35 -21.22 -2.47
CA ARG A 163 -13.82 -22.02 -1.33
C ARG A 163 -13.47 -21.37 0.00
N ILE A 164 -12.23 -20.90 0.15
CA ILE A 164 -11.77 -20.17 1.34
C ILE A 164 -12.55 -18.86 1.49
N ALA A 165 -12.74 -18.10 0.41
CA ALA A 165 -13.47 -16.84 0.41
C ALA A 165 -14.93 -17.03 0.86
N ARG A 166 -15.65 -18.04 0.34
CA ARG A 166 -17.02 -18.35 0.78
C ARG A 166 -17.11 -18.63 2.27
N HIS A 167 -16.14 -19.38 2.81
CA HIS A 167 -16.07 -19.64 4.24
C HIS A 167 -15.80 -18.36 5.02
N ASN A 168 -14.75 -17.63 4.68
CA ASN A 168 -14.33 -16.43 5.40
C ASN A 168 -15.39 -15.32 5.36
N PHE A 169 -16.01 -15.07 4.22
CA PHE A 169 -17.07 -14.05 4.09
C PHE A 169 -18.31 -14.40 4.90
N ARG A 170 -18.68 -15.69 4.99
CA ARG A 170 -19.75 -16.16 5.87
C ARG A 170 -19.38 -15.92 7.36
N VAL A 171 -18.16 -16.26 7.74
CA VAL A 171 -17.65 -16.01 9.11
C VAL A 171 -17.67 -14.53 9.46
N MET A 172 -17.35 -13.66 8.52
CA MET A 172 -17.38 -12.19 8.68
C MET A 172 -18.78 -11.58 8.58
N GLY A 173 -19.83 -12.38 8.34
CA GLY A 173 -21.21 -11.88 8.19
C GLY A 173 -21.45 -11.03 6.94
N MET A 174 -20.72 -11.29 5.84
CA MET A 174 -20.82 -10.52 4.60
C MET A 174 -21.94 -11.09 3.71
N GLU A 175 -23.19 -10.75 4.03
CA GLU A 175 -24.37 -11.27 3.33
C GLU A 175 -24.50 -10.73 1.89
N ASN A 176 -23.91 -9.57 1.61
CA ASN A 176 -23.91 -8.93 0.30
C ASN A 176 -22.89 -9.54 -0.68
N ALA A 177 -22.01 -10.43 -0.21
CA ALA A 177 -20.92 -10.99 -1.00
C ALA A 177 -21.36 -12.18 -1.86
N VAL A 178 -21.10 -12.12 -3.16
CA VAL A 178 -21.34 -13.20 -4.13
C VAL A 178 -20.01 -13.70 -4.67
N VAL A 179 -19.61 -14.91 -4.33
CA VAL A 179 -18.35 -15.52 -4.82
C VAL A 179 -18.58 -16.21 -6.15
N VAL A 180 -17.90 -15.75 -7.17
CA VAL A 180 -17.95 -16.25 -8.55
C VAL A 180 -16.61 -16.88 -8.91
N ASN A 181 -16.61 -18.18 -9.19
CA ASN A 181 -15.42 -18.87 -9.70
C ASN A 181 -15.38 -18.70 -11.23
N SER A 182 -14.60 -17.72 -11.69
CA SER A 182 -14.51 -17.32 -13.09
C SER A 182 -13.24 -16.51 -13.33
N THR A 183 -12.84 -16.33 -14.57
CA THR A 183 -11.86 -15.31 -14.94
C THR A 183 -12.52 -13.92 -15.03
N ALA A 184 -11.71 -12.86 -15.01
CA ALA A 184 -12.20 -11.50 -15.22
C ALA A 184 -12.87 -11.34 -16.58
N GLU A 185 -12.28 -11.92 -17.62
CA GLU A 185 -12.75 -11.88 -18.99
C GLU A 185 -14.14 -12.51 -19.15
N GLU A 186 -14.33 -13.72 -18.62
CA GLU A 186 -15.62 -14.43 -18.63
C GLU A 186 -16.70 -13.67 -17.85
N PHE A 187 -16.33 -13.09 -16.69
CA PHE A 187 -17.25 -12.28 -15.91
C PHE A 187 -17.69 -11.02 -16.68
N ILE A 188 -16.74 -10.29 -17.28
CA ILE A 188 -17.00 -9.11 -18.10
C ILE A 188 -17.92 -9.44 -19.26
N GLN A 189 -17.69 -10.55 -19.96
CA GLN A 189 -18.53 -10.99 -21.07
C GLN A 189 -19.97 -11.25 -20.60
N LYS A 190 -20.16 -12.05 -19.54
CA LYS A 190 -21.49 -12.37 -18.98
C LYS A 190 -22.23 -11.12 -18.51
N ALA A 191 -21.52 -10.19 -17.87
CA ALA A 191 -22.10 -8.93 -17.42
C ALA A 191 -22.55 -8.06 -18.61
N GLY A 192 -21.76 -8.01 -19.69
CA GLY A 192 -22.08 -7.28 -20.91
C GLY A 192 -23.28 -7.86 -21.69
N GLU A 193 -23.52 -9.16 -21.58
CA GLU A 193 -24.68 -9.86 -22.17
C GLU A 193 -25.96 -9.74 -21.32
N GLY A 194 -25.92 -9.00 -20.21
CA GLY A 194 -27.08 -8.84 -19.30
C GLY A 194 -27.33 -10.04 -18.37
N GLY A 195 -26.45 -11.03 -18.36
CA GLY A 195 -26.58 -12.27 -17.58
C GLY A 195 -26.51 -12.09 -16.06
N MET A 196 -26.28 -10.85 -15.56
CA MET A 196 -26.15 -10.53 -14.13
C MET A 196 -27.28 -9.66 -13.58
N GLY A 197 -28.22 -9.24 -14.40
CA GLY A 197 -29.35 -8.40 -14.02
C GLY A 197 -29.04 -6.92 -13.83
N ALA A 198 -27.83 -6.58 -13.35
CA ALA A 198 -27.35 -5.20 -13.23
C ALA A 198 -25.83 -5.13 -13.34
N THR A 199 -25.33 -4.03 -13.88
CA THR A 199 -23.88 -3.80 -14.06
C THR A 199 -23.24 -3.22 -12.79
N PRO A 200 -21.96 -3.52 -12.48
CA PRO A 200 -21.27 -2.93 -11.34
C PRO A 200 -21.10 -1.42 -11.49
N ASP A 201 -21.37 -0.67 -10.42
CA ASP A 201 -21.06 0.76 -10.32
C ASP A 201 -19.56 1.00 -10.19
N VAL A 202 -18.88 0.15 -9.42
CA VAL A 202 -17.46 0.19 -9.19
C VAL A 202 -16.82 -1.15 -9.49
N ILE A 203 -15.79 -1.14 -10.33
CA ILE A 203 -14.95 -2.31 -10.62
C ILE A 203 -13.56 -2.09 -10.05
N TYR A 204 -13.03 -3.09 -9.36
CA TYR A 204 -11.66 -3.16 -8.86
C TYR A 204 -10.89 -4.30 -9.52
N LEU A 205 -9.60 -4.04 -9.84
CA LEU A 205 -8.67 -5.03 -10.37
C LEU A 205 -7.29 -4.88 -9.71
N ASP A 206 -6.69 -6.01 -9.34
CA ASP A 206 -5.28 -6.13 -8.91
C ASP A 206 -4.56 -7.14 -9.82
N PRO A 207 -4.21 -6.76 -11.06
CA PRO A 207 -3.63 -7.68 -12.03
C PRO A 207 -2.25 -8.16 -11.58
N ALA A 208 -2.04 -9.49 -11.62
CA ALA A 208 -0.79 -10.11 -11.22
C ALA A 208 0.34 -9.78 -12.21
N ARG A 209 1.52 -9.40 -11.68
CA ARG A 209 2.73 -9.08 -12.45
C ARG A 209 3.51 -10.34 -12.86
N ARG A 210 2.88 -11.24 -13.57
CA ARG A 210 3.56 -12.43 -14.11
C ARG A 210 3.06 -12.68 -15.50
N ASP A 211 4.00 -12.84 -16.44
CA ASP A 211 3.66 -13.32 -17.77
C ASP A 211 3.17 -14.78 -17.70
N ALA A 212 2.73 -15.31 -18.84
CA ALA A 212 2.29 -16.70 -18.97
C ALA A 212 3.36 -17.72 -18.50
N ASN A 213 4.62 -17.32 -18.41
CA ASN A 213 5.78 -18.13 -17.99
C ASN A 213 6.17 -17.89 -16.52
N GLY A 214 5.40 -17.09 -15.77
CA GLY A 214 5.66 -16.77 -14.37
C GLY A 214 6.81 -15.78 -14.10
N ARG A 215 7.32 -15.09 -15.12
CA ARG A 215 8.37 -14.08 -14.99
C ARG A 215 7.77 -12.75 -14.52
N LYS A 216 8.53 -12.02 -13.68
CA LYS A 216 8.13 -10.66 -13.25
C LYS A 216 8.14 -9.70 -14.43
N THR A 217 7.08 -8.92 -14.60
CA THR A 217 6.93 -7.94 -15.67
C THR A 217 7.11 -6.51 -15.14
N TYR A 218 7.41 -5.60 -16.05
CA TYR A 218 7.58 -4.16 -15.78
C TYR A 218 6.60 -3.30 -16.57
N ALA A 219 5.83 -3.88 -17.48
CA ALA A 219 4.77 -3.22 -18.24
C ALA A 219 3.39 -3.67 -17.79
N ILE A 220 2.40 -2.78 -17.86
CA ILE A 220 1.02 -3.09 -17.49
C ILE A 220 0.39 -4.09 -18.46
N THR A 221 0.80 -4.06 -19.74
CA THR A 221 0.36 -4.98 -20.78
C THR A 221 0.73 -6.45 -20.54
N ASP A 222 1.74 -6.69 -19.71
CA ASP A 222 2.21 -8.03 -19.39
C ASP A 222 1.56 -8.58 -18.10
N CYS A 223 0.64 -7.82 -17.49
CA CYS A 223 -0.09 -8.26 -16.31
C CYS A 223 -1.23 -9.23 -16.68
N THR A 224 -1.66 -10.00 -15.72
CA THR A 224 -2.81 -10.91 -15.89
C THR A 224 -3.89 -10.60 -14.85
N PRO A 225 -5.13 -10.26 -15.25
CA PRO A 225 -5.59 -10.07 -16.63
C PRO A 225 -4.93 -8.88 -17.34
N ASP A 226 -4.93 -8.90 -18.70
CA ASP A 226 -4.47 -7.75 -19.51
C ASP A 226 -5.51 -6.63 -19.43
N VAL A 227 -5.31 -5.74 -18.48
CA VAL A 227 -6.25 -4.65 -18.19
C VAL A 227 -6.36 -3.66 -19.35
N VAL A 228 -5.29 -3.48 -20.12
CA VAL A 228 -5.29 -2.53 -21.26
C VAL A 228 -6.27 -3.01 -22.34
N SER A 229 -6.22 -4.29 -22.70
CA SER A 229 -7.15 -4.88 -23.66
C SER A 229 -8.60 -4.94 -23.16
N LEU A 230 -8.80 -5.02 -21.82
CA LEU A 230 -10.12 -5.07 -21.21
C LEU A 230 -10.78 -3.69 -21.06
N MET A 231 -10.02 -2.59 -21.10
CA MET A 231 -10.53 -1.23 -20.85
C MET A 231 -11.79 -0.86 -21.64
N PRO A 232 -11.90 -1.15 -22.97
CA PRO A 232 -13.11 -0.80 -23.72
C PRO A 232 -14.37 -1.49 -23.19
N HIS A 233 -14.25 -2.67 -22.61
CA HIS A 233 -15.36 -3.41 -22.00
C HIS A 233 -15.66 -2.90 -20.58
N LEU A 234 -14.63 -2.70 -19.78
CA LEU A 234 -14.74 -2.19 -18.40
C LEU A 234 -15.44 -0.83 -18.35
N THR A 235 -15.05 0.11 -19.24
CA THR A 235 -15.64 1.45 -19.30
C THR A 235 -17.10 1.46 -19.78
N ARG A 236 -17.57 0.42 -20.46
CA ARG A 236 -18.99 0.26 -20.78
C ARG A 236 -19.78 -0.27 -19.60
N LEU A 237 -19.18 -1.17 -18.80
CA LEU A 237 -19.85 -1.84 -17.69
C LEU A 237 -19.93 -0.98 -16.43
N SER A 238 -18.92 -0.16 -16.15
CA SER A 238 -18.84 0.57 -14.89
C SER A 238 -18.55 2.05 -15.10
N ARG A 239 -19.08 2.88 -14.22
CA ARG A 239 -18.76 4.31 -14.19
C ARG A 239 -17.41 4.58 -13.52
N ARG A 240 -17.00 3.73 -12.56
CA ARG A 240 -15.75 3.90 -11.81
C ARG A 240 -14.93 2.61 -11.80
N ILE A 241 -13.68 2.71 -12.22
CA ILE A 241 -12.75 1.59 -12.29
C ILE A 241 -11.52 1.95 -11.49
N ILE A 242 -11.10 1.07 -10.60
CA ILE A 242 -9.92 1.22 -9.75
C ILE A 242 -8.96 0.08 -10.09
N ILE A 243 -7.75 0.41 -10.54
CA ILE A 243 -6.73 -0.56 -10.93
C ILE A 243 -5.56 -0.41 -9.96
N LYS A 244 -5.26 -1.47 -9.21
CA LYS A 244 -4.09 -1.52 -8.34
C LYS A 244 -2.88 -2.02 -9.12
N LEU A 245 -1.79 -1.29 -9.00
CA LEU A 245 -0.52 -1.63 -9.59
C LEU A 245 0.56 -1.75 -8.51
N SER A 246 1.53 -2.61 -8.78
CA SER A 246 2.73 -2.63 -7.96
C SER A 246 3.51 -1.32 -8.08
N PRO A 247 4.15 -0.86 -6.99
CA PRO A 247 5.03 0.31 -7.03
C PRO A 247 6.20 0.21 -8.02
N MET A 248 6.53 -0.98 -8.49
CA MET A 248 7.60 -1.19 -9.48
C MET A 248 7.21 -0.74 -10.90
N LEU A 249 5.92 -0.67 -11.21
CA LEU A 249 5.43 -0.22 -12.50
C LEU A 249 5.50 1.31 -12.63
N ASP A 250 5.71 1.79 -13.85
CA ASP A 250 5.64 3.22 -14.14
C ASP A 250 4.17 3.66 -14.24
N HIS A 251 3.73 4.43 -13.25
CA HIS A 251 2.35 4.90 -13.17
C HIS A 251 1.98 5.91 -14.29
N ARG A 252 2.96 6.66 -14.80
CA ARG A 252 2.73 7.62 -15.88
C ARG A 252 2.49 6.90 -17.20
N GLU A 253 3.33 5.92 -17.48
CA GLU A 253 3.18 5.09 -18.68
C GLU A 253 1.91 4.24 -18.60
N ALA A 254 1.61 3.66 -17.43
CA ALA A 254 0.37 2.92 -17.21
C ALA A 254 -0.88 3.81 -17.43
N ALA A 255 -0.90 5.02 -16.87
CA ALA A 255 -2.00 5.96 -17.07
C ALA A 255 -2.18 6.36 -18.55
N ARG A 256 -1.06 6.53 -19.29
CA ARG A 256 -1.07 6.81 -20.72
C ARG A 256 -1.66 5.66 -21.53
N GLN A 257 -1.28 4.41 -21.22
CA GLN A 257 -1.75 3.21 -21.94
C GLN A 257 -3.24 2.90 -21.66
N LEU A 258 -3.69 3.09 -20.42
CA LEU A 258 -5.09 2.86 -20.05
C LEU A 258 -6.02 3.92 -20.65
N GLY A 259 -5.57 5.17 -20.72
CA GLY A 259 -6.41 6.30 -21.11
C GLY A 259 -7.49 6.61 -20.07
N GLY A 260 -8.04 7.83 -20.10
CA GLY A 260 -9.17 8.22 -19.25
C GLY A 260 -8.92 8.20 -17.73
N VAL A 261 -7.68 8.04 -17.29
CA VAL A 261 -7.32 8.08 -15.86
C VAL A 261 -7.57 9.48 -15.33
N SER A 262 -8.35 9.59 -14.25
CA SER A 262 -8.67 10.85 -13.55
C SER A 262 -7.78 11.07 -12.32
N GLU A 263 -7.43 10.01 -11.61
CA GLU A 263 -6.65 10.06 -10.38
C GLU A 263 -5.57 8.97 -10.33
N VAL A 264 -4.42 9.32 -9.77
CA VAL A 264 -3.31 8.40 -9.49
C VAL A 264 -2.98 8.50 -8.00
N HIS A 265 -3.15 7.42 -7.24
CA HIS A 265 -2.84 7.39 -5.82
C HIS A 265 -1.59 6.58 -5.56
N ILE A 266 -0.55 7.22 -5.05
CA ILE A 266 0.70 6.58 -4.62
C ILE A 266 0.60 6.34 -3.11
N VAL A 267 0.33 5.12 -2.71
CA VAL A 267 0.05 4.80 -1.30
C VAL A 267 1.29 4.23 -0.62
N SER A 268 1.70 4.89 0.46
CA SER A 268 2.85 4.51 1.30
C SER A 268 2.43 4.35 2.75
N THR A 269 3.02 3.39 3.44
CA THR A 269 2.91 3.18 4.88
C THR A 269 4.28 2.98 5.47
N GLY A 270 4.56 3.60 6.63
CA GLY A 270 5.90 3.57 7.24
C GLY A 270 6.98 4.12 6.31
N ASN A 271 6.65 5.11 5.48
CA ASN A 271 7.53 5.70 4.46
C ASN A 271 8.05 4.69 3.42
N GLU A 272 7.29 3.65 3.13
CA GLU A 272 7.54 2.68 2.06
C GLU A 272 6.35 2.63 1.10
N CYS A 273 6.59 2.81 -0.21
CA CYS A 273 5.54 2.75 -1.22
C CYS A 273 5.02 1.32 -1.37
N LYS A 274 3.75 1.11 -1.08
CA LYS A 274 3.11 -0.22 -1.06
C LYS A 274 2.37 -0.53 -2.36
N GLU A 275 1.66 0.44 -2.91
CA GLU A 275 0.84 0.28 -4.10
C GLU A 275 0.62 1.60 -4.83
N THR A 276 0.27 1.51 -6.09
CA THR A 276 -0.23 2.60 -6.91
C THR A 276 -1.63 2.25 -7.39
N LEU A 277 -2.59 3.18 -7.23
CA LEU A 277 -3.96 2.99 -7.70
C LEU A 277 -4.23 3.97 -8.83
N LEU A 278 -4.75 3.48 -9.94
CA LEU A 278 -5.22 4.30 -11.06
C LEU A 278 -6.75 4.27 -11.05
N VAL A 279 -7.37 5.43 -11.05
CA VAL A 279 -8.82 5.58 -11.05
C VAL A 279 -9.27 6.16 -12.38
N ILE A 280 -10.18 5.48 -13.03
CA ILE A 280 -10.93 5.96 -14.18
C ILE A 280 -12.35 6.22 -13.70
N ASP A 281 -12.79 7.48 -13.75
CA ASP A 281 -14.11 7.91 -13.34
C ASP A 281 -14.77 8.69 -14.48
N ARG A 282 -15.86 8.12 -15.03
CA ARG A 282 -16.55 8.75 -16.16
C ARG A 282 -17.28 10.04 -15.79
N ASP A 283 -17.70 10.15 -14.53
CA ASP A 283 -18.45 11.32 -14.03
C ASP A 283 -17.48 12.48 -13.72
N HIS A 284 -16.18 12.17 -13.53
CA HIS A 284 -15.12 13.11 -13.21
C HIS A 284 -13.94 13.03 -14.20
N ALA A 285 -14.26 12.87 -15.48
CA ALA A 285 -13.22 12.84 -16.53
C ALA A 285 -12.42 14.16 -16.55
N THR A 286 -11.11 14.05 -16.60
CA THR A 286 -10.19 15.20 -16.65
C THR A 286 -9.12 15.01 -17.73
N ALA A 287 -8.70 16.13 -18.34
CA ALA A 287 -7.60 16.11 -19.30
C ALA A 287 -6.24 15.84 -18.65
N VAL A 288 -6.07 16.20 -17.38
CA VAL A 288 -4.83 15.99 -16.62
C VAL A 288 -5.19 15.31 -15.30
N PRO A 289 -4.74 14.06 -15.09
CA PRO A 289 -4.98 13.35 -13.83
C PRO A 289 -4.40 14.09 -12.62
N THR A 290 -5.02 13.92 -11.48
CA THR A 290 -4.44 14.36 -10.20
C THR A 290 -3.67 13.22 -9.55
N VAL A 291 -2.42 13.50 -9.13
CA VAL A 291 -1.61 12.57 -8.33
C VAL A 291 -1.82 12.87 -6.85
N PHE A 292 -2.21 11.85 -6.11
CA PHE A 292 -2.33 11.87 -4.65
C PHE A 292 -1.18 11.07 -4.06
N CYS A 293 -0.22 11.75 -3.44
CA CYS A 293 0.88 11.13 -2.72
C CYS A 293 0.45 10.93 -1.25
N VAL A 294 0.18 9.70 -0.89
CA VAL A 294 -0.35 9.32 0.43
C VAL A 294 0.73 8.62 1.25
N ASN A 295 1.00 9.10 2.46
CA ASN A 295 1.92 8.45 3.38
C ASN A 295 1.36 8.49 4.81
N ASP A 296 1.05 7.32 5.37
CA ASP A 296 0.47 7.19 6.70
C ASP A 296 -0.75 8.12 6.92
N GLY A 297 -1.61 8.22 5.90
CA GLY A 297 -2.80 9.07 5.91
C GLY A 297 -2.59 10.55 5.57
N ASN A 298 -1.36 11.04 5.54
CA ASN A 298 -1.05 12.39 5.05
C ASN A 298 -1.08 12.41 3.53
N ILE A 299 -1.75 13.41 2.95
CA ILE A 299 -1.98 13.50 1.50
C ILE A 299 -1.39 14.80 0.94
N PHE A 300 -0.58 14.65 -0.10
CA PHE A 300 -0.15 15.73 -0.97
C PHE A 300 -0.70 15.50 -2.36
N ALA A 301 -1.45 16.45 -2.90
CA ALA A 301 -2.05 16.37 -4.23
C ALA A 301 -1.43 17.38 -5.21
N SER A 302 -1.27 16.94 -6.46
CA SER A 302 -0.69 17.73 -7.54
C SER A 302 -1.18 17.22 -8.89
N PRO A 303 -1.31 18.05 -9.93
CA PRO A 303 -1.55 17.56 -11.29
C PRO A 303 -0.43 16.62 -11.76
N LEU A 304 -0.78 15.60 -12.56
CA LEU A 304 0.17 14.70 -13.22
C LEU A 304 0.77 15.41 -14.46
N LEU A 305 1.71 16.30 -14.25
CA LEU A 305 2.35 17.04 -15.35
C LEU A 305 3.49 16.23 -15.97
N SER A 306 3.64 16.30 -17.29
CA SER A 306 4.62 15.52 -18.04
C SER A 306 6.07 15.91 -17.76
N SER A 307 6.35 17.19 -17.59
CA SER A 307 7.64 17.69 -17.07
C SER A 307 7.49 19.16 -16.65
N GLN A 308 7.86 19.46 -15.42
CA GLN A 308 8.15 20.83 -15.00
C GLN A 308 9.59 20.87 -14.47
N ALA A 309 10.32 21.92 -14.83
CA ALA A 309 11.67 22.11 -14.35
C ALA A 309 11.65 22.26 -12.81
N VAL A 310 12.42 21.43 -12.13
CA VAL A 310 12.64 21.57 -10.69
C VAL A 310 13.68 22.67 -10.50
N PRO A 311 13.37 23.76 -9.76
CA PRO A 311 14.35 24.80 -9.48
C PRO A 311 15.51 24.20 -8.67
N VAL A 312 16.75 24.54 -9.03
CA VAL A 312 17.97 24.08 -8.38
C VAL A 312 18.69 25.29 -7.78
N LEU A 313 19.28 25.15 -6.60
CA LEU A 313 20.11 26.21 -6.02
C LEU A 313 21.31 26.49 -6.91
N SER A 314 21.65 27.78 -7.10
CA SER A 314 22.85 28.21 -7.83
C SER A 314 24.12 27.90 -7.05
N ASP A 315 24.03 27.96 -5.72
CA ASP A 315 25.13 27.80 -4.78
C ASP A 315 24.86 26.67 -3.78
N LEU A 316 25.84 26.37 -2.95
CA LEU A 316 25.69 25.44 -1.85
C LEU A 316 24.70 25.99 -0.81
N PRO A 317 23.86 25.13 -0.20
CA PRO A 317 23.02 25.56 0.89
C PRO A 317 23.87 26.01 2.10
N GLU A 318 23.31 26.87 2.95
CA GLU A 318 24.02 27.45 4.10
C GLU A 318 23.55 26.82 5.42
N PRO A 319 24.43 26.84 6.46
CA PRO A 319 24.00 26.50 7.82
C PRO A 319 22.84 27.39 8.27
N GLY A 320 21.88 26.83 8.98
CA GLY A 320 20.64 27.49 9.40
C GLY A 320 19.47 27.35 8.43
N MET A 321 19.70 26.98 7.16
CA MET A 321 18.62 26.69 6.22
C MET A 321 17.86 25.42 6.60
N GLY A 322 16.55 25.39 6.27
CA GLY A 322 15.73 24.18 6.31
C GLY A 322 16.09 23.23 5.18
N LEU A 323 16.30 21.96 5.50
CA LEU A 323 16.48 20.88 4.53
C LEU A 323 15.26 19.96 4.56
N TYR A 324 14.70 19.70 3.41
CA TYR A 324 13.44 18.98 3.23
C TYR A 324 13.65 17.70 2.40
N VAL A 325 13.23 16.57 2.94
CA VAL A 325 13.38 15.25 2.33
C VAL A 325 12.00 14.67 2.09
N PRO A 326 11.50 14.61 0.85
CA PRO A 326 10.17 14.08 0.52
C PRO A 326 10.01 12.64 1.01
N ASN A 327 8.78 12.28 1.37
CA ASN A 327 8.42 10.91 1.71
C ASN A 327 8.38 9.99 0.47
N ALA A 328 8.23 8.69 0.69
CA ALA A 328 8.27 7.68 -0.37
C ALA A 328 7.18 7.88 -1.43
N SER A 329 5.98 8.35 -1.06
CA SER A 329 4.90 8.59 -2.03
C SER A 329 5.21 9.76 -2.97
N VAL A 330 5.72 10.87 -2.45
CA VAL A 330 6.14 12.02 -3.26
C VAL A 330 7.34 11.65 -4.14
N MET A 331 8.28 10.88 -3.61
CA MET A 331 9.42 10.35 -4.36
C MET A 331 8.98 9.50 -5.55
N LYS A 332 8.04 8.58 -5.34
CA LYS A 332 7.48 7.72 -6.39
C LYS A 332 6.60 8.51 -7.37
N GLY A 333 5.80 9.45 -6.88
CA GLY A 333 4.94 10.32 -7.71
C GLY A 333 5.72 11.29 -8.59
N GLY A 334 6.97 11.60 -8.23
CA GLY A 334 7.80 12.56 -8.95
C GLY A 334 7.27 13.99 -8.90
N CYS A 335 6.51 14.34 -7.85
CA CYS A 335 5.85 15.65 -7.69
C CYS A 335 6.81 16.76 -7.21
N PHE A 336 8.05 16.76 -7.70
CA PHE A 336 9.12 17.62 -7.17
C PHE A 336 8.90 19.10 -7.50
N SER A 337 8.44 19.42 -8.70
CA SER A 337 8.12 20.81 -9.07
C SER A 337 6.98 21.37 -8.23
N ALA A 338 5.95 20.55 -7.95
CA ALA A 338 4.80 20.96 -7.18
C ALA A 338 5.15 21.22 -5.69
N ILE A 339 6.03 20.41 -5.08
CA ILE A 339 6.51 20.72 -3.73
C ILE A 339 7.39 21.98 -3.71
N CYS A 340 8.22 22.20 -4.75
CA CYS A 340 9.02 23.40 -4.87
C CYS A 340 8.15 24.65 -4.99
N GLU A 341 7.10 24.60 -5.79
CA GLU A 341 6.16 25.70 -5.95
C GLU A 341 5.39 25.98 -4.66
N ARG A 342 4.76 24.94 -4.06
CA ARG A 342 3.92 25.10 -2.87
C ARG A 342 4.68 25.61 -1.65
N TYR A 343 5.91 25.15 -1.45
CA TYR A 343 6.71 25.43 -0.25
C TYR A 343 7.88 26.38 -0.49
N ALA A 344 7.94 27.04 -1.65
CA ALA A 344 9.01 27.95 -2.05
C ALA A 344 10.42 27.32 -1.91
N LEU A 345 10.58 26.07 -2.36
CA LEU A 345 11.81 25.29 -2.25
C LEU A 345 12.60 25.26 -3.57
N ALA A 346 13.88 24.95 -3.46
CA ALA A 346 14.73 24.55 -4.59
C ALA A 346 15.51 23.29 -4.24
N ALA A 347 15.79 22.44 -5.24
CA ALA A 347 16.64 21.27 -5.06
C ALA A 347 18.07 21.70 -4.74
N VAL A 348 18.70 20.98 -3.80
CA VAL A 348 20.12 21.21 -3.42
C VAL A 348 21.06 20.94 -4.59
N GLY A 349 20.69 20.04 -5.48
CA GLY A 349 21.40 19.72 -6.72
C GLY A 349 20.54 18.86 -7.63
N VAL A 350 20.93 18.75 -8.88
CA VAL A 350 20.23 17.91 -9.88
C VAL A 350 20.17 16.47 -9.36
N ASN A 351 18.98 15.86 -9.40
CA ASN A 351 18.73 14.49 -8.93
C ASN A 351 19.13 14.21 -7.44
N SER A 352 19.32 15.26 -6.64
CA SER A 352 19.61 15.11 -5.21
C SER A 352 18.40 14.61 -4.44
N HIS A 353 17.19 14.96 -4.86
CA HIS A 353 15.94 14.76 -4.12
C HIS A 353 16.01 15.29 -2.68
N LEU A 354 16.85 16.29 -2.46
CA LEU A 354 16.98 17.09 -1.26
C LEU A 354 16.60 18.51 -1.61
N PHE A 355 15.80 19.15 -0.79
CA PHE A 355 15.29 20.49 -1.08
C PHE A 355 15.61 21.44 0.06
N CYS A 356 15.87 22.69 -0.26
CA CYS A 356 16.07 23.76 0.74
C CYS A 356 15.11 24.91 0.45
N SER A 357 14.77 25.67 1.49
CA SER A 357 14.09 26.94 1.31
C SER A 357 15.02 27.92 0.59
N LYS A 358 14.46 28.71 -0.36
CA LYS A 358 15.22 29.74 -1.09
C LYS A 358 15.71 30.87 -0.17
N ASN A 359 14.99 31.09 0.92
CA ASN A 359 15.32 32.07 1.96
C ASN A 359 15.73 31.30 3.22
N ALA A 360 16.56 31.89 4.07
CA ALA A 360 17.04 31.29 5.30
C ALA A 360 15.94 30.98 6.36
N HIS A 361 14.67 31.11 5.96
CA HIS A 361 13.52 30.86 6.81
C HIS A 361 12.92 29.49 6.55
N PHE A 362 12.33 28.89 7.58
CA PHE A 362 11.53 27.69 7.47
C PHE A 362 10.27 27.93 6.63
N ILE A 363 9.66 26.84 6.15
CA ILE A 363 8.34 26.88 5.49
C ILE A 363 7.35 27.64 6.39
N ASP A 364 6.56 28.52 5.77
CA ASP A 364 5.50 29.25 6.42
C ASP A 364 4.56 28.30 7.16
N SER A 365 4.36 28.54 8.45
CA SER A 365 3.49 27.75 9.31
C SER A 365 2.01 27.81 8.90
N SER A 366 1.61 28.74 8.05
CA SER A 366 0.27 28.80 7.45
C SER A 366 0.05 27.73 6.38
N LEU A 367 1.12 27.14 5.83
CA LEU A 367 1.05 26.07 4.86
C LEU A 367 0.83 24.71 5.54
N PRO A 368 0.19 23.75 4.85
CA PRO A 368 0.13 22.38 5.34
C PRO A 368 1.53 21.82 5.60
N PRO A 369 1.69 20.89 6.56
CA PRO A 369 2.97 20.26 6.83
C PRO A 369 3.63 19.72 5.55
N PHE A 370 4.96 19.87 5.46
CA PHE A 370 5.70 19.32 4.32
C PHE A 370 5.53 17.81 4.23
N PRO A 371 5.24 17.24 3.04
CA PRO A 371 5.01 15.80 2.87
C PRO A 371 6.33 15.02 2.90
N GLY A 372 6.99 14.98 4.06
CA GLY A 372 8.30 14.37 4.25
C GLY A 372 8.92 14.69 5.59
N ARG A 373 10.25 14.64 5.66
CA ARG A 373 11.02 14.94 6.86
C ARG A 373 11.70 16.31 6.72
N THR A 374 11.72 17.07 7.81
CA THR A 374 12.32 18.40 7.88
C THR A 374 13.52 18.40 8.81
N PHE A 375 14.58 19.06 8.41
CA PHE A 375 15.83 19.17 9.13
C PHE A 375 16.34 20.61 9.09
N ILE A 376 17.21 20.97 10.03
CA ILE A 376 18.01 22.19 9.99
C ILE A 376 19.45 21.85 9.64
N ILE A 377 20.02 22.54 8.67
CA ILE A 377 21.42 22.37 8.28
C ILE A 377 22.32 22.96 9.37
N LYS A 378 23.21 22.16 9.91
CA LYS A 378 24.18 22.56 10.94
C LYS A 378 25.54 22.96 10.33
N SER A 379 26.00 22.17 9.35
CA SER A 379 27.24 22.46 8.63
C SER A 379 27.30 21.76 7.29
N LEU A 380 28.19 22.23 6.42
CA LEU A 380 28.56 21.55 5.19
C LEU A 380 30.05 21.26 5.21
N CYS A 381 30.42 20.09 4.68
CA CYS A 381 31.83 19.78 4.48
C CYS A 381 32.06 19.04 3.15
N SER A 382 33.26 19.22 2.62
CA SER A 382 33.79 18.39 1.54
C SER A 382 34.26 17.02 2.10
N LEU A 383 34.63 16.11 1.22
CA LEU A 383 35.20 14.80 1.63
C LEU A 383 36.68 14.89 2.03
N ASN A 384 37.29 16.08 2.08
CA ASN A 384 38.67 16.19 2.53
C ASN A 384 38.79 15.98 4.05
N ARG A 385 39.92 15.42 4.46
CA ARG A 385 40.13 15.00 5.86
C ARG A 385 40.01 16.14 6.87
N LYS A 386 40.44 17.36 6.52
CA LYS A 386 40.40 18.52 7.42
C LYS A 386 38.98 19.01 7.65
N ASP A 387 38.20 19.13 6.57
CA ASP A 387 36.80 19.55 6.66
C ASP A 387 35.94 18.53 7.41
N VAL A 388 36.12 17.25 7.12
CA VAL A 388 35.42 16.17 7.84
C VAL A 388 35.73 16.21 9.32
N ALA A 389 37.02 16.35 9.71
CA ALA A 389 37.41 16.42 11.10
C ALA A 389 36.79 17.62 11.83
N ARG A 390 36.69 18.78 11.15
CA ARG A 390 36.07 19.98 11.69
C ARG A 390 34.56 19.84 11.85
N CYS A 391 33.85 19.40 10.78
CA CYS A 391 32.40 19.38 10.77
C CYS A 391 31.81 18.24 11.60
N LEU A 392 32.57 17.15 11.78
CA LEU A 392 32.12 15.97 12.52
C LEU A 392 32.80 15.86 13.89
N ALA A 393 33.43 16.92 14.37
CA ALA A 393 34.08 16.95 15.70
C ALA A 393 33.05 16.57 16.78
N GLY A 394 33.37 15.56 17.59
CA GLY A 394 32.50 15.07 18.67
C GLY A 394 31.35 14.16 18.23
N ILE A 395 31.10 13.97 16.92
CA ILE A 395 30.05 13.10 16.39
C ILE A 395 30.61 11.68 16.25
N GLN A 396 30.05 10.71 16.97
CA GLN A 396 30.45 9.31 16.93
C GLN A 396 29.47 8.43 16.16
N GLN A 397 28.22 8.90 15.96
CA GLN A 397 27.15 8.19 15.26
C GLN A 397 26.30 9.16 14.44
N ALA A 398 25.82 8.70 13.29
CA ALA A 398 24.96 9.48 12.42
C ALA A 398 24.11 8.60 11.48
N ASN A 399 22.92 9.08 11.17
CA ASN A 399 22.05 8.52 10.13
C ASN A 399 22.56 9.03 8.77
N ILE A 400 23.14 8.16 7.95
CA ILE A 400 23.75 8.55 6.66
C ILE A 400 22.82 8.18 5.51
N SER A 401 22.59 9.14 4.61
CA SER A 401 21.86 8.95 3.36
C SER A 401 22.66 9.53 2.19
N THR A 402 22.72 8.79 1.09
CA THR A 402 23.42 9.23 -0.11
C THR A 402 22.42 9.46 -1.26
N ARG A 403 22.55 10.59 -1.95
CA ARG A 403 21.70 11.01 -3.07
C ARG A 403 22.56 11.62 -4.19
N ASN A 404 22.55 11.02 -5.37
CA ASN A 404 23.44 11.45 -6.46
C ASN A 404 24.90 11.63 -5.98
N PHE A 405 25.45 10.58 -5.38
CA PHE A 405 26.75 10.58 -4.73
C PHE A 405 27.52 9.30 -5.10
N PRO A 406 28.88 9.35 -5.27
CA PRO A 406 29.65 8.23 -5.79
C PRO A 406 29.84 7.06 -4.80
N LEU A 407 29.56 7.26 -3.51
CA LEU A 407 29.71 6.23 -2.48
C LEU A 407 28.32 5.82 -1.95
N SER A 408 28.16 4.54 -1.61
CA SER A 408 27.00 4.07 -0.84
C SER A 408 27.03 4.59 0.60
N ALA A 409 25.88 4.59 1.29
CA ALA A 409 25.80 5.00 2.70
C ALA A 409 26.76 4.19 3.59
N ASP A 410 26.86 2.87 3.37
CA ASP A 410 27.74 1.99 4.14
C ASP A 410 29.23 2.24 3.86
N ALA A 411 29.61 2.48 2.60
CA ALA A 411 30.98 2.84 2.25
C ALA A 411 31.36 4.19 2.87
N LEU A 412 30.44 5.16 2.85
CA LEU A 412 30.66 6.46 3.46
C LEU A 412 30.74 6.35 4.99
N ARG A 413 29.87 5.57 5.64
CA ARG A 413 29.91 5.31 7.09
C ARG A 413 31.27 4.76 7.53
N LYS A 414 31.79 3.74 6.82
CA LYS A 414 33.12 3.18 7.07
C LYS A 414 34.24 4.23 6.91
N LYS A 415 34.17 5.04 5.83
CA LYS A 415 35.15 6.10 5.56
C LYS A 415 35.17 7.18 6.63
N LEU A 416 33.98 7.57 7.13
CA LEU A 416 33.85 8.58 8.19
C LEU A 416 34.06 7.99 9.60
N ARG A 417 34.15 6.68 9.76
CA ARG A 417 34.28 5.95 11.03
C ARG A 417 33.15 6.26 12.01
N LEU A 418 31.92 6.36 11.51
CA LEU A 418 30.72 6.61 12.31
C LEU A 418 29.93 5.33 12.54
N ARG A 419 29.27 5.25 13.71
CA ARG A 419 28.23 4.24 13.99
C ARG A 419 26.91 4.70 13.40
N ASP A 420 25.97 3.78 13.19
CA ASP A 420 24.63 4.11 12.76
C ASP A 420 23.78 4.65 13.92
N GLY A 421 22.83 5.56 13.59
CA GLY A 421 21.89 6.11 14.57
C GLY A 421 22.28 7.47 15.13
N GLY A 422 21.65 7.83 16.27
CA GLY A 422 21.78 9.15 16.91
C GLY A 422 20.95 10.25 16.25
N ASP A 423 21.15 11.49 16.73
CA ASP A 423 20.35 12.67 16.34
C ASP A 423 20.95 13.46 15.17
N THR A 424 22.15 13.06 14.72
CA THR A 424 22.81 13.67 13.57
C THR A 424 22.46 12.95 12.30
N TYR A 425 22.12 13.72 11.27
CA TYR A 425 21.86 13.22 9.92
C TYR A 425 22.90 13.77 8.95
N ILE A 426 23.43 12.92 8.09
CA ILE A 426 24.40 13.30 7.06
C ILE A 426 23.80 12.92 5.70
N PHE A 427 23.53 13.94 4.90
CA PHE A 427 23.07 13.78 3.52
C PHE A 427 24.24 14.05 2.58
N ALA A 428 24.77 12.99 1.95
CA ALA A 428 25.83 13.13 0.97
C ALA A 428 25.22 13.28 -0.43
N THR A 429 25.59 14.36 -1.11
CA THR A 429 25.04 14.68 -2.43
C THR A 429 26.04 15.45 -3.30
N THR A 430 25.66 15.67 -4.57
CA THR A 430 26.36 16.58 -5.48
C THR A 430 25.54 17.86 -5.60
N ALA A 431 26.14 18.99 -5.23
CA ALA A 431 25.54 20.31 -5.30
C ALA A 431 26.54 21.30 -5.89
N ALA A 432 26.10 22.22 -6.77
CA ALA A 432 26.95 23.17 -7.48
C ALA A 432 28.21 22.51 -8.08
N GLY A 433 28.07 21.31 -8.67
CA GLY A 433 29.18 20.56 -9.25
C GLY A 433 30.19 19.95 -8.26
N ARG A 434 29.91 19.98 -6.94
CA ARG A 434 30.81 19.50 -5.88
C ARG A 434 30.15 18.40 -5.06
N HIS A 435 30.94 17.43 -4.62
CA HIS A 435 30.51 16.42 -3.65
C HIS A 435 30.54 17.02 -2.24
N VAL A 436 29.39 17.07 -1.60
CA VAL A 436 29.23 17.68 -0.27
C VAL A 436 28.52 16.75 0.70
N LEU A 437 28.89 16.88 1.97
CA LEU A 437 28.17 16.29 3.10
C LEU A 437 27.39 17.41 3.79
N VAL A 438 26.08 17.31 3.78
CA VAL A 438 25.18 18.22 4.51
C VAL A 438 24.90 17.58 5.87
N VAL A 439 25.45 18.16 6.93
CA VAL A 439 25.23 17.73 8.31
C VAL A 439 24.01 18.47 8.85
N ALA A 440 23.02 17.75 9.33
CA ALA A 440 21.74 18.30 9.74
C ALA A 440 21.19 17.64 11.02
N ALA A 441 20.32 18.33 11.71
CA ALA A 441 19.53 17.81 12.82
C ALA A 441 18.03 17.82 12.44
N LYS A 442 17.27 16.85 12.94
CA LYS A 442 15.82 16.79 12.72
C LYS A 442 15.14 17.94 13.47
N CYS A 443 14.14 18.57 12.84
CA CYS A 443 13.27 19.57 13.47
C CYS A 443 12.15 18.88 14.25
#